data_da531588b17f783d3b164c5c91b570a7
#
_entry.id   da531588b17f783d3b164c5c91b570a7
#
_cell.length_a   1.000
_cell.length_b   1.000
_cell.length_c   1.000
_cell.angle_alpha   90.00
_cell.angle_beta   90.00
_cell.angle_gamma   90.00
#
_symmetry.space_group_name_H-M   'P 1'
#
loop_
_entity.id
_entity.type
_entity.pdbx_description
1 polymer ?
#
loop_
_entity_poly.entity_id
_entity_poly.type
_entity_poly.pdbx_seq_one_letter_code
_entity_poly.pdbx_strand_id
1 'polypeptide(L)'
;MVRRTNEDKVQAIRALARLARALERSSGDLNLAHYRVLSAIADGDERASRVADRLTLGKPTVSAAVESLCKRGLLSREDAAEDRRAATLTLTPAGEAALAEVERGMIERIDEFLDRTPDAAQVVESLGQLGEAIDEVAGERAAQRAAKRGRKVAQ
;
A
#
# COMPACT_ATOMS: atom_id res chain seq x y z
N MET A 1 -16.28 -19.41 -19.24
CA MET A 1 -15.31 -19.17 -18.15
C MET A 1 -14.01 -19.90 -18.52
N VAL A 2 -13.02 -19.19 -19.07
CA VAL A 2 -11.74 -19.80 -19.48
C VAL A 2 -11.00 -20.20 -18.21
N ARG A 3 -10.69 -21.49 -18.06
CA ARG A 3 -9.90 -22.03 -16.94
C ARG A 3 -8.46 -21.51 -17.09
N ARG A 4 -8.07 -20.51 -16.31
CA ARG A 4 -6.69 -20.01 -16.25
C ARG A 4 -5.79 -21.13 -15.74
N THR A 5 -4.80 -21.51 -16.52
CA THR A 5 -3.83 -22.55 -16.16
C THR A 5 -2.88 -22.04 -15.06
N ASN A 6 -2.17 -22.92 -14.38
CA ASN A 6 -1.13 -22.50 -13.45
C ASN A 6 0.01 -21.77 -14.16
N GLU A 7 0.26 -22.08 -15.42
CA GLU A 7 1.26 -21.40 -16.24
C GLU A 7 0.88 -19.94 -16.50
N ASP A 8 -0.39 -19.66 -16.85
CA ASP A 8 -0.90 -18.28 -17.01
C ASP A 8 -0.74 -17.47 -15.71
N LYS A 9 -1.01 -18.07 -14.55
CA LYS A 9 -0.83 -17.42 -13.24
C LYS A 9 0.63 -17.11 -12.96
N VAL A 10 1.55 -18.02 -13.30
CA VAL A 10 3.00 -17.79 -13.14
C VAL A 10 3.46 -16.64 -14.02
N GLN A 11 2.99 -16.57 -15.27
CA GLN A 11 3.31 -15.44 -16.16
C GLN A 11 2.77 -14.11 -15.61
N ALA A 12 1.54 -14.09 -15.10
CA ALA A 12 0.95 -12.92 -14.47
C ALA A 12 1.78 -12.46 -13.23
N ILE A 13 2.20 -13.39 -12.37
CA ILE A 13 3.05 -13.08 -11.21
C ILE A 13 4.37 -12.45 -11.66
N ARG A 14 5.02 -13.01 -12.69
CA ARG A 14 6.25 -12.46 -13.25
C ARG A 14 6.07 -11.06 -13.85
N ALA A 15 4.95 -10.82 -14.52
CA ALA A 15 4.61 -9.51 -15.07
C ALA A 15 4.40 -8.48 -13.95
N LEU A 16 3.63 -8.81 -12.90
CA LEU A 16 3.42 -7.95 -11.74
C LEU A 16 4.73 -7.61 -11.01
N ALA A 17 5.62 -8.59 -10.84
CA ALA A 17 6.92 -8.35 -10.21
C ALA A 17 7.80 -7.39 -11.04
N ARG A 18 7.79 -7.51 -12.38
CA ARG A 18 8.49 -6.57 -13.27
C ARG A 18 7.87 -5.17 -13.23
N LEU A 19 6.54 -5.08 -13.23
CA LEU A 19 5.82 -3.82 -13.14
C LEU A 19 6.14 -3.10 -11.82
N ALA A 20 6.04 -3.81 -10.68
CA ALA A 20 6.36 -3.25 -9.37
C ALA A 20 7.79 -2.66 -9.34
N ARG A 21 8.77 -3.36 -9.91
CA ARG A 21 10.15 -2.86 -10.00
C ARG A 21 10.30 -1.66 -10.93
N ALA A 22 9.51 -1.58 -12.00
CA ALA A 22 9.53 -0.44 -12.91
C ALA A 22 8.94 0.81 -12.23
N LEU A 23 7.83 0.66 -11.50
CA LEU A 23 7.21 1.72 -10.72
C LEU A 23 8.10 2.21 -9.57
N GLU A 24 8.79 1.28 -8.88
CA GLU A 24 9.74 1.63 -7.82
C GLU A 24 10.88 2.55 -8.33
N ARG A 25 11.33 2.36 -9.56
CA ARG A 25 12.35 3.23 -10.17
C ARG A 25 11.81 4.63 -10.53
N SER A 26 10.51 4.78 -10.64
CA SER A 26 9.85 6.04 -10.95
C SER A 26 9.37 6.79 -9.70
N SER A 27 9.55 6.21 -8.49
CA SER A 27 9.14 6.80 -7.22
C SER A 27 10.11 7.88 -6.67
N GLY A 28 11.15 8.23 -7.42
CA GLY A 28 12.11 9.25 -7.00
C GLY A 28 12.80 8.90 -5.68
N ASP A 29 12.80 9.85 -4.74
CA ASP A 29 13.39 9.71 -3.40
C ASP A 29 12.55 8.86 -2.43
N LEU A 30 11.34 8.48 -2.80
CA LEU A 30 10.48 7.59 -2.02
C LEU A 30 10.62 6.16 -2.54
N ASN A 31 10.90 5.23 -1.64
CA ASN A 31 10.81 3.81 -1.98
C ASN A 31 9.34 3.34 -1.94
N LEU A 32 9.08 2.15 -2.50
CA LEU A 32 7.73 1.59 -2.57
C LEU A 32 7.08 1.41 -1.19
N ALA A 33 7.86 1.17 -0.13
CA ALA A 33 7.34 1.08 1.23
C ALA A 33 6.85 2.44 1.75
N HIS A 34 7.60 3.52 1.48
CA HIS A 34 7.19 4.89 1.79
C HIS A 34 5.90 5.27 1.04
N TYR A 35 5.86 5.02 -0.28
CA TYR A 35 4.68 5.26 -1.10
C TYR A 35 3.45 4.55 -0.53
N ARG A 36 3.55 3.25 -0.25
CA ARG A 36 2.43 2.48 0.31
C ARG A 36 1.93 3.03 1.65
N VAL A 37 2.83 3.48 2.51
CA VAL A 37 2.45 4.07 3.80
C VAL A 37 1.74 5.41 3.61
N LEU A 38 2.27 6.30 2.75
CA LEU A 38 1.63 7.59 2.45
C LEU A 38 0.25 7.38 1.82
N SER A 39 0.11 6.49 0.82
CA SER A 39 -1.15 6.17 0.16
C SER A 39 -2.18 5.62 1.15
N ALA A 40 -1.80 4.66 2.02
CA ALA A 40 -2.70 4.10 3.01
C ALA A 40 -3.22 5.17 4.00
N ILE A 41 -2.36 6.13 4.41
CA ILE A 41 -2.75 7.22 5.29
C ILE A 41 -3.64 8.23 4.55
N ALA A 42 -3.37 8.54 3.29
CA ALA A 42 -4.22 9.37 2.44
C ALA A 42 -5.63 8.77 2.29
N ASP A 43 -5.73 7.44 2.21
CA ASP A 43 -7.00 6.69 2.16
C ASP A 43 -7.71 6.56 3.52
N GLY A 44 -7.20 7.16 4.61
CA GLY A 44 -7.84 7.22 5.92
C GLY A 44 -7.32 6.24 6.98
N ASP A 45 -6.22 5.54 6.73
CA ASP A 45 -5.58 4.67 7.73
C ASP A 45 -4.70 5.50 8.70
N GLU A 46 -5.32 6.16 9.65
CA GLU A 46 -4.66 7.07 10.58
C GLU A 46 -3.72 6.42 11.61
N ARG A 47 -3.63 5.08 11.67
CA ARG A 47 -2.84 4.35 12.68
C ARG A 47 -1.85 3.39 12.04
N ALA A 48 -0.60 3.44 12.48
CA ALA A 48 0.47 2.55 12.00
C ALA A 48 0.10 1.05 12.08
N SER A 49 -0.73 0.66 13.05
CA SER A 49 -1.19 -0.73 13.16
C SER A 49 -2.20 -1.10 12.06
N ARG A 50 -3.09 -0.18 11.68
CA ARG A 50 -4.03 -0.38 10.55
C ARG A 50 -3.28 -0.41 9.23
N VAL A 51 -2.35 0.52 9.03
CA VAL A 51 -1.45 0.52 7.86
C VAL A 51 -0.72 -0.82 7.73
N ALA A 52 -0.17 -1.36 8.83
CA ALA A 52 0.50 -2.66 8.81
C ALA A 52 -0.43 -3.82 8.45
N ASP A 53 -1.65 -3.82 9.00
CA ASP A 53 -2.64 -4.86 8.71
C ASP A 53 -3.14 -4.78 7.26
N ARG A 54 -3.45 -3.58 6.75
CA ARG A 54 -3.89 -3.34 5.35
C ARG A 54 -2.81 -3.71 4.35
N LEU A 55 -1.58 -3.22 4.55
CA LEU A 55 -0.48 -3.45 3.63
C LEU A 55 0.12 -4.87 3.73
N THR A 56 -0.34 -5.68 4.68
CA THR A 56 0.23 -7.01 4.99
C THR A 56 1.75 -6.95 5.22
N LEU A 57 2.24 -5.80 5.72
CA LEU A 57 3.65 -5.58 6.04
C LEU A 57 3.93 -5.89 7.53
N GLY A 58 5.15 -6.28 7.83
CA GLY A 58 5.59 -6.44 9.20
C GLY A 58 5.54 -5.11 9.96
N LYS A 59 5.08 -5.11 11.22
CA LYS A 59 5.04 -3.91 12.07
C LYS A 59 6.39 -3.16 12.12
N PRO A 60 7.56 -3.84 12.21
CA PRO A 60 8.86 -3.16 12.18
C PRO A 60 9.09 -2.36 10.89
N THR A 61 8.69 -2.92 9.75
CA THR A 61 8.83 -2.27 8.44
C THR A 61 7.97 -1.01 8.35
N VAL A 62 6.70 -1.08 8.78
CA VAL A 62 5.81 0.09 8.81
C VAL A 62 6.32 1.13 9.79
N SER A 63 6.76 0.73 11.00
CA SER A 63 7.29 1.66 11.98
C SER A 63 8.53 2.40 11.48
N ALA A 64 9.45 1.71 10.81
CA ALA A 64 10.64 2.32 10.22
C ALA A 64 10.29 3.30 9.09
N ALA A 65 9.31 2.94 8.23
CA ALA A 65 8.84 3.82 7.16
C ALA A 65 8.16 5.07 7.73
N VAL A 66 7.26 4.93 8.71
CA VAL A 66 6.60 6.05 9.40
C VAL A 66 7.64 6.97 10.05
N GLU A 67 8.60 6.42 10.79
CA GLU A 67 9.66 7.21 11.42
C GLU A 67 10.48 8.01 10.39
N SER A 68 10.86 7.37 9.28
CA SER A 68 11.57 8.01 8.18
C SER A 68 10.74 9.15 7.57
N LEU A 69 9.46 8.92 7.31
CA LEU A 69 8.56 9.90 6.73
C LEU A 69 8.30 11.09 7.68
N CYS A 70 8.15 10.86 8.98
CA CYS A 70 8.06 11.91 9.99
C CYS A 70 9.34 12.75 10.05
N LYS A 71 10.52 12.12 10.05
CA LYS A 71 11.82 12.84 10.02
C LYS A 71 11.99 13.70 8.78
N ARG A 72 11.41 13.31 7.66
CA ARG A 72 11.39 14.06 6.40
C ARG A 72 10.31 15.15 6.36
N GLY A 73 9.46 15.25 7.39
CA GLY A 73 8.36 16.21 7.44
C GLY A 73 7.20 15.87 6.48
N LEU A 74 7.10 14.64 5.99
CA LEU A 74 6.04 14.20 5.08
C LEU A 74 4.82 13.65 5.82
N LEU A 75 5.01 13.18 7.06
CA LEU A 75 3.95 12.80 7.99
C LEU A 75 4.07 13.60 9.28
N SER A 76 2.93 13.95 9.85
CA SER A 76 2.82 14.40 11.23
C SER A 76 2.26 13.27 12.09
N ARG A 77 2.64 13.30 13.37
CA ARG A 77 2.20 12.37 14.38
C ARG A 77 1.61 13.16 15.54
N GLU A 78 0.33 13.00 15.78
CA GLU A 78 -0.34 13.56 16.94
C GLU A 78 -0.48 12.48 18.00
N ASP A 79 0.21 12.67 19.14
CA ASP A 79 0.05 11.79 20.28
C ASP A 79 -1.32 12.05 20.93
N ALA A 80 -2.16 11.03 21.03
CA ALA A 80 -3.35 11.12 21.85
C ALA A 80 -2.93 11.37 23.31
N ALA A 81 -3.46 12.41 23.96
CA ALA A 81 -3.01 12.94 25.24
C ALA A 81 -2.97 11.91 26.41
N GLU A 82 -3.63 10.75 26.26
CA GLU A 82 -3.72 9.72 27.30
C GLU A 82 -3.14 8.35 26.89
N ASP A 83 -2.88 8.07 25.60
CA ASP A 83 -2.33 6.79 25.16
C ASP A 83 -1.33 6.95 24.01
N ARG A 84 -0.05 6.90 24.34
CA ARG A 84 1.07 6.90 23.37
C ARG A 84 0.98 5.80 22.31
N ARG A 85 0.12 4.79 22.51
CA ARG A 85 -0.11 3.68 21.56
C ARG A 85 -1.12 4.01 20.47
N ALA A 86 -1.82 5.15 20.58
CA ALA A 86 -2.90 5.56 19.69
C ALA A 86 -2.56 6.85 18.90
N ALA A 87 -1.29 7.10 18.62
CA ALA A 87 -0.90 8.26 17.81
C ALA A 87 -1.58 8.22 16.43
N THR A 88 -2.20 9.33 16.07
CA THR A 88 -2.80 9.55 14.77
C THR A 88 -1.74 10.04 13.79
N LEU A 89 -1.69 9.45 12.62
CA LEU A 89 -0.80 9.82 11.53
C LEU A 89 -1.59 10.59 10.47
N THR A 90 -1.06 11.73 10.04
CA THR A 90 -1.64 12.54 8.97
C THR A 90 -0.57 12.96 7.97
N LEU A 91 -0.95 13.13 6.70
CA LEU A 91 -0.06 13.74 5.73
C LEU A 91 0.11 15.22 6.06
N THR A 92 1.33 15.71 5.91
CA THR A 92 1.58 17.15 5.87
C THR A 92 1.33 17.66 4.44
N PRO A 93 1.19 18.97 4.20
CA PRO A 93 1.14 19.52 2.83
C PRO A 93 2.34 19.10 1.97
N ALA A 94 3.52 18.94 2.57
CA ALA A 94 4.70 18.40 1.89
C ALA A 94 4.55 16.90 1.57
N GLY A 95 3.89 16.14 2.44
CA GLY A 95 3.57 14.73 2.23
C GLY A 95 2.57 14.52 1.10
N GLU A 96 1.52 15.33 1.04
CA GLU A 96 0.54 15.32 -0.06
C GLU A 96 1.21 15.64 -1.41
N ALA A 97 2.04 16.68 -1.45
CA ALA A 97 2.79 17.05 -2.65
C ALA A 97 3.76 15.94 -3.09
N ALA A 98 4.45 15.30 -2.14
CA ALA A 98 5.37 14.20 -2.44
C ALA A 98 4.63 12.96 -2.95
N LEU A 99 3.46 12.64 -2.39
CA LEU A 99 2.62 11.54 -2.86
C LEU A 99 2.15 11.78 -4.30
N ALA A 100 1.60 12.97 -4.57
CA ALA A 100 1.13 13.35 -5.90
C ALA A 100 2.26 13.31 -6.95
N GLU A 101 3.46 13.75 -6.60
CA GLU A 101 4.64 13.69 -7.47
C GLU A 101 5.03 12.26 -7.84
N VAL A 102 5.07 11.38 -6.84
CA VAL A 102 5.37 9.94 -7.05
C VAL A 102 4.31 9.28 -7.92
N GLU A 103 3.03 9.55 -7.64
CA GLU A 103 1.92 8.99 -8.43
C GLU A 103 1.98 9.46 -9.88
N ARG A 104 2.29 10.72 -10.11
CA ARG A 104 2.49 11.24 -11.47
C ARG A 104 3.60 10.49 -12.22
N GLY A 105 4.76 10.31 -11.60
CA GLY A 105 5.86 9.55 -12.21
C GLY A 105 5.54 8.08 -12.44
N MET A 106 4.74 7.47 -11.56
CA MET A 106 4.25 6.10 -11.74
C MET A 106 3.21 6.00 -12.86
N ILE A 107 2.31 7.00 -13.00
CA ILE A 107 1.33 7.08 -14.08
C ILE A 107 2.06 7.20 -15.42
N GLU A 108 2.99 8.14 -15.57
CA GLU A 108 3.78 8.29 -16.79
C GLU A 108 4.47 6.97 -17.17
N ARG A 109 4.99 6.25 -16.19
CA ARG A 109 5.64 4.95 -16.43
C ARG A 109 4.67 3.85 -16.83
N ILE A 110 3.49 3.78 -16.23
CA ILE A 110 2.51 2.77 -16.60
C ILE A 110 1.93 3.04 -17.99
N ASP A 111 1.72 4.31 -18.36
CA ASP A 111 1.23 4.71 -19.66
C ASP A 111 2.17 4.24 -20.78
N GLU A 112 3.50 4.32 -20.60
CA GLU A 112 4.47 3.77 -21.57
C GLU A 112 4.24 2.28 -21.86
N PHE A 113 3.75 1.51 -20.89
CA PHE A 113 3.47 0.08 -21.07
C PHE A 113 2.08 -0.15 -21.64
N LEU A 114 1.09 0.64 -21.21
CA LEU A 114 -0.29 0.57 -21.69
C LEU A 114 -0.39 0.90 -23.16
N ASP A 115 0.37 1.88 -23.65
CA ASP A 115 0.45 2.24 -25.07
C ASP A 115 0.88 1.10 -26.00
N ARG A 116 1.51 0.06 -25.44
CA ARG A 116 2.00 -1.14 -26.14
C ARG A 116 1.20 -2.40 -25.81
N THR A 117 0.14 -2.23 -25.00
CA THR A 117 -0.65 -3.36 -24.51
C THR A 117 -1.99 -3.40 -25.24
N PRO A 118 -2.34 -4.52 -25.90
CA PRO A 118 -3.70 -4.71 -26.41
C PRO A 118 -4.71 -4.61 -25.26
N ASP A 119 -5.85 -3.99 -25.53
CA ASP A 119 -6.95 -3.83 -24.55
C ASP A 119 -6.52 -3.21 -23.23
N ALA A 120 -5.67 -2.16 -23.29
CA ALA A 120 -5.09 -1.47 -22.13
C ALA A 120 -6.13 -1.08 -21.06
N ALA A 121 -7.30 -0.58 -21.50
CA ALA A 121 -8.39 -0.22 -20.59
C ALA A 121 -8.87 -1.43 -19.74
N GLN A 122 -9.00 -2.59 -20.36
CA GLN A 122 -9.39 -3.82 -19.66
C GLN A 122 -8.31 -4.29 -18.67
N VAL A 123 -7.03 -4.05 -18.99
CA VAL A 123 -5.92 -4.35 -18.07
C VAL A 123 -6.00 -3.47 -16.83
N VAL A 124 -6.22 -2.16 -17.00
CA VAL A 124 -6.37 -1.21 -15.88
C VAL A 124 -7.56 -1.58 -15.01
N GLU A 125 -8.73 -1.85 -15.61
CA GLU A 125 -9.93 -2.29 -14.88
C GLU A 125 -9.67 -3.58 -14.09
N SER A 126 -9.03 -4.57 -14.72
CA SER A 126 -8.73 -5.86 -14.09
C SER A 126 -7.75 -5.73 -12.92
N LEU A 127 -6.78 -4.80 -13.01
CA LEU A 127 -5.86 -4.50 -11.90
C LEU A 127 -6.59 -3.79 -10.76
N GLY A 128 -7.54 -2.90 -11.04
CA GLY A 128 -8.41 -2.29 -10.04
C GLY A 128 -9.22 -3.34 -9.27
N GLN A 129 -9.92 -4.20 -9.98
CA GLN A 129 -10.68 -5.31 -9.37
C GLN A 129 -9.81 -6.25 -8.55
N LEU A 130 -8.57 -6.51 -8.99
CA LEU A 130 -7.61 -7.30 -8.21
C LEU A 130 -7.20 -6.58 -6.93
N GLY A 131 -7.03 -5.25 -6.99
CA GLY A 131 -6.75 -4.41 -5.82
C GLY A 131 -7.84 -4.51 -4.77
N GLU A 132 -9.11 -4.35 -5.18
CA GLU A 132 -10.27 -4.51 -4.29
C GLU A 132 -10.30 -5.88 -3.60
N ALA A 133 -10.08 -6.96 -4.36
CA ALA A 133 -10.02 -8.32 -3.82
C ALA A 133 -8.86 -8.52 -2.83
N ILE A 134 -7.71 -7.87 -3.06
CA ILE A 134 -6.57 -7.90 -2.12
C ILE A 134 -6.93 -7.22 -0.81
N ASP A 135 -7.58 -6.06 -0.87
CA ASP A 135 -8.00 -5.29 0.32
C ASP A 135 -9.05 -6.06 1.14
N GLU A 136 -10.02 -6.70 0.48
CA GLU A 136 -11.02 -7.56 1.12
C GLU A 136 -10.35 -8.72 1.90
N VAL A 137 -9.45 -9.46 1.26
CA VAL A 137 -8.70 -10.56 1.89
C VAL A 137 -7.82 -10.06 3.05
N ALA A 138 -7.20 -8.89 2.91
CA ALA A 138 -6.42 -8.28 3.98
C ALA A 138 -7.29 -7.93 5.19
N GLY A 139 -8.47 -7.34 4.97
CA GLY A 139 -9.46 -7.02 5.99
C GLY A 139 -9.93 -8.26 6.76
N GLU A 140 -10.30 -9.32 6.06
CA GLU A 140 -10.70 -10.59 6.67
C GLU A 140 -9.60 -11.18 7.57
N ARG A 141 -8.35 -11.17 7.10
CA ARG A 141 -7.20 -11.66 7.86
C ARG A 141 -6.94 -10.81 9.11
N ALA A 142 -7.10 -9.49 9.02
CA ALA A 142 -6.97 -8.58 10.15
C ALA A 142 -8.04 -8.86 11.22
N ALA A 143 -9.30 -9.03 10.81
CA ALA A 143 -10.41 -9.39 11.69
C ALA A 143 -10.18 -10.74 12.40
N GLN A 144 -9.72 -11.76 11.67
CA GLN A 144 -9.39 -13.07 12.25
C GLN A 144 -8.26 -12.99 13.28
N ARG A 145 -7.22 -12.18 13.02
CA ARG A 145 -6.11 -11.95 13.97
C ARG A 145 -6.61 -11.24 15.24
N ALA A 146 -7.46 -10.24 15.11
CA ALA A 146 -8.07 -9.52 16.23
C ALA A 146 -8.92 -10.47 17.11
N ALA A 147 -9.76 -11.31 16.52
CA ALA A 147 -10.57 -12.29 17.21
C ALA A 147 -9.72 -13.33 17.98
N LYS A 148 -8.60 -13.81 17.40
CA LYS A 148 -7.67 -14.72 18.07
C LYS A 148 -6.97 -14.06 19.26
N ARG A 149 -6.62 -12.77 19.16
CA ARG A 149 -6.00 -12.02 20.28
C ARG A 149 -6.99 -11.81 21.43
N GLY A 150 -8.24 -11.46 21.14
CA GLY A 150 -9.28 -11.31 22.16
C GLY A 150 -9.52 -12.59 22.96
N ARG A 151 -9.52 -13.76 22.30
CA ARG A 151 -9.66 -15.07 23.00
C ARG A 151 -8.48 -15.44 23.90
N LYS A 152 -7.26 -14.99 23.55
CA LYS A 152 -6.04 -15.31 24.34
C LYS A 152 -5.90 -14.42 25.59
N VAL A 153 -6.56 -13.27 25.63
CA VAL A 153 -6.57 -12.36 26.80
C VAL A 153 -7.68 -12.74 27.78
N ALA A 154 -8.71 -13.49 27.34
CA ALA A 154 -9.84 -13.92 28.16
C ALA A 154 -9.62 -15.30 28.84
N GLN A 155 -8.46 -15.92 28.69
CA GLN A 155 -7.99 -17.11 29.39
C GLN A 155 -6.84 -16.76 30.34
#